data_3b186e8102b47227ab29167377591f01
#
_entry.id   3b186e8102b47227ab29167377591f01
#
_cell.length_a   1.000
_cell.length_b   1.000
_cell.length_c   1.000
_cell.angle_alpha   90.00
_cell.angle_beta   90.00
_cell.angle_gamma   90.00
#
_symmetry.space_group_name_H-M   'P 1'
#
loop_
_entity.id
_entity.type
_entity.pdbx_description
1 polymer ?
#
loop_
_entity_poly.entity_id
_entity_poly.type
_entity_poly.pdbx_seq_one_letter_code
_entity_poly.pdbx_strand_id
1 'polypeptide(L)'
;DLIVERSFTTAATHQGYIEPHACLASVTNDGKADLWCCTQGQYNVRNLCAALVGIEGSQLRVTASEIGGGFGGKTTVFIEPVALALSRKAGRPVKIVMTRDEVFKATGPTVSTSIDVKIGMTKAGRITAAEATLRYSGGAFPCGTIDMGTQSAFAAYDLAAVRTRARMA
;
A
#
# COMPACT_ATOMS: atom_id res chain seq x y z
N ASP A 1 39.71 7.81 -7.20
CA ASP A 1 38.26 7.77 -7.37
C ASP A 1 37.86 6.37 -7.77
N LEU A 2 36.73 5.92 -7.26
CA LEU A 2 36.15 4.59 -7.49
C LEU A 2 34.72 4.75 -7.98
N ILE A 3 34.32 3.95 -8.96
CA ILE A 3 32.92 3.82 -9.39
C ILE A 3 32.51 2.37 -9.15
N VAL A 4 31.37 2.21 -8.49
CA VAL A 4 30.73 0.91 -8.24
C VAL A 4 29.39 0.88 -8.92
N GLU A 5 29.15 -0.16 -9.71
CA GLU A 5 27.85 -0.42 -10.35
C GLU A 5 27.36 -1.80 -9.91
N ARG A 6 26.06 -1.89 -9.56
CA ARG A 6 25.40 -3.15 -9.17
C ARG A 6 23.94 -3.13 -9.57
N SER A 7 23.42 -4.30 -9.89
CA SER A 7 22.00 -4.55 -10.12
C SER A 7 21.45 -5.48 -9.05
N PHE A 8 20.25 -5.19 -8.59
CA PHE A 8 19.53 -5.94 -7.57
C PHE A 8 18.12 -6.26 -8.06
N THR A 9 17.58 -7.39 -7.63
CA THR A 9 16.19 -7.77 -7.91
C THR A 9 15.51 -8.24 -6.63
N THR A 10 14.22 -7.94 -6.49
CA THR A 10 13.38 -8.52 -5.44
C THR A 10 12.17 -9.18 -6.08
N ALA A 11 11.77 -10.33 -5.56
CA ALA A 11 10.53 -10.98 -5.98
C ALA A 11 9.31 -10.25 -5.41
N ALA A 12 8.17 -10.38 -6.08
CA ALA A 12 6.88 -10.03 -5.50
C ALA A 12 6.62 -10.96 -4.30
N THR A 13 6.26 -10.38 -3.16
CA THR A 13 6.08 -11.13 -1.90
C THR A 13 4.87 -10.60 -1.16
N HIS A 14 4.00 -11.48 -0.69
CA HIS A 14 2.91 -11.07 0.18
C HIS A 14 3.46 -10.57 1.52
N GLN A 15 2.86 -9.50 2.09
CA GLN A 15 3.33 -8.86 3.33
C GLN A 15 3.31 -9.80 4.55
N GLY A 16 2.50 -10.86 4.51
CA GLY A 16 2.49 -11.92 5.51
C GLY A 16 2.06 -11.48 6.91
N TYR A 17 1.26 -10.40 7.03
CA TYR A 17 0.76 -9.93 8.32
C TYR A 17 -0.07 -11.02 9.03
N ILE A 18 0.10 -11.13 10.35
CA ILE A 18 -0.55 -12.19 11.16
C ILE A 18 -2.06 -11.98 11.22
N GLU A 19 -2.51 -10.74 11.43
CA GLU A 19 -3.93 -10.42 11.47
C GLU A 19 -4.56 -10.47 10.07
N PRO A 20 -5.56 -11.33 9.80
CA PRO A 20 -6.34 -11.29 8.56
C PRO A 20 -7.10 -9.98 8.40
N HIS A 21 -7.61 -9.70 7.19
CA HIS A 21 -8.54 -8.60 7.00
C HIS A 21 -9.86 -8.90 7.71
N ALA A 22 -10.35 -7.91 8.45
CA ALA A 22 -11.62 -7.96 9.16
C ALA A 22 -12.30 -6.59 9.14
N CYS A 23 -13.59 -6.58 8.99
CA CYS A 23 -14.40 -5.36 9.14
C CYS A 23 -15.80 -5.65 9.68
N LEU A 24 -16.40 -4.63 10.29
CA LEU A 24 -17.80 -4.59 10.70
C LEU A 24 -18.42 -3.33 10.10
N ALA A 25 -19.48 -3.50 9.33
CA ALA A 25 -20.22 -2.40 8.73
C ALA A 25 -21.64 -2.32 9.29
N SER A 26 -22.14 -1.11 9.51
CA SER A 26 -23.50 -0.83 9.93
C SER A 26 -24.05 0.34 9.10
N VAL A 27 -25.08 0.08 8.30
CA VAL A 27 -25.77 1.10 7.48
C VAL A 27 -27.17 1.29 8.01
N THR A 28 -27.53 2.54 8.31
CA THR A 28 -28.83 2.92 8.83
C THR A 28 -29.81 3.25 7.69
N ASN A 29 -31.11 3.28 7.96
CA ASN A 29 -32.14 3.54 6.95
C ASN A 29 -32.06 4.96 6.36
N ASP A 30 -31.46 5.92 7.06
CA ASP A 30 -31.22 7.28 6.58
C ASP A 30 -29.94 7.41 5.72
N GLY A 31 -29.27 6.28 5.44
CA GLY A 31 -28.11 6.20 4.56
C GLY A 31 -26.77 6.49 5.24
N LYS A 32 -26.76 6.78 6.55
CA LYS A 32 -25.50 6.91 7.29
C LYS A 32 -24.88 5.54 7.52
N ALA A 33 -23.56 5.50 7.56
CA ALA A 33 -22.81 4.27 7.70
C ALA A 33 -21.64 4.39 8.68
N ASP A 34 -21.47 3.37 9.47
CA ASP A 34 -20.31 3.15 10.32
C ASP A 34 -19.54 1.91 9.83
N LEU A 35 -18.23 2.03 9.73
CA LEU A 35 -17.33 0.96 9.35
C LEU A 35 -16.14 0.90 10.32
N TRP A 36 -15.98 -0.23 10.98
CA TRP A 36 -14.79 -0.56 11.77
C TRP A 36 -13.97 -1.58 11.00
N CYS A 37 -12.68 -1.30 10.80
CA CYS A 37 -11.80 -2.19 10.04
C CYS A 37 -10.34 -2.07 10.47
N CYS A 38 -9.57 -3.13 10.22
CA CYS A 38 -8.14 -3.14 10.41
C CYS A 38 -7.45 -2.44 9.22
N THR A 39 -7.23 -1.13 9.31
CA THR A 39 -6.65 -0.33 8.21
C THR A 39 -5.51 0.57 8.66
N GLN A 40 -4.55 0.79 7.78
CA GLN A 40 -3.47 1.76 7.92
C GLN A 40 -3.86 3.17 7.44
N GLY A 41 -5.07 3.35 6.88
CA GLY A 41 -5.49 4.61 6.29
C GLY A 41 -7.00 4.79 6.24
N GLN A 42 -7.63 5.09 7.39
CA GLN A 42 -9.08 5.21 7.50
C GLN A 42 -9.70 6.25 6.54
N TYR A 43 -9.01 7.33 6.25
CA TYR A 43 -9.51 8.34 5.30
C TYR A 43 -9.51 7.84 3.87
N ASN A 44 -8.48 7.09 3.46
CA ASN A 44 -8.43 6.47 2.15
C ASN A 44 -9.52 5.41 1.99
N VAL A 45 -9.68 4.54 3.00
CA VAL A 45 -10.77 3.54 3.04
C VAL A 45 -12.13 4.22 2.96
N ARG A 46 -12.36 5.31 3.71
CA ARG A 46 -13.60 6.09 3.63
C ARG A 46 -13.89 6.57 2.21
N ASN A 47 -12.91 7.19 1.58
CA ASN A 47 -13.10 7.77 0.24
C ASN A 47 -13.37 6.69 -0.81
N LEU A 48 -12.61 5.59 -0.78
CA LEU A 48 -12.79 4.47 -1.69
C LEU A 48 -14.15 3.76 -1.46
N CYS A 49 -14.50 3.48 -0.20
CA CYS A 49 -15.77 2.85 0.13
C CYS A 49 -16.96 3.73 -0.29
N ALA A 50 -16.92 5.02 0.02
CA ALA A 50 -17.99 5.95 -0.34
C ALA A 50 -18.22 5.97 -1.85
N ALA A 51 -17.14 6.07 -2.64
CA ALA A 51 -17.22 6.02 -4.11
C ALA A 51 -17.78 4.69 -4.62
N LEU A 52 -17.34 3.56 -4.07
CA LEU A 52 -17.77 2.23 -4.52
C LEU A 52 -19.22 1.89 -4.16
N VAL A 53 -19.71 2.33 -2.99
CA VAL A 53 -21.07 2.04 -2.56
C VAL A 53 -22.07 3.15 -2.89
N GLY A 54 -21.61 4.25 -3.51
CA GLY A 54 -22.44 5.35 -4.00
C GLY A 54 -23.07 6.17 -2.87
N ILE A 55 -22.27 6.59 -1.88
CA ILE A 55 -22.69 7.51 -0.81
C ILE A 55 -21.68 8.66 -0.69
N GLU A 56 -22.11 9.75 -0.07
CA GLU A 56 -21.20 10.85 0.24
C GLU A 56 -20.21 10.48 1.34
N GLY A 57 -18.96 10.93 1.23
CA GLY A 57 -17.95 10.69 2.26
C GLY A 57 -18.32 11.19 3.66
N SER A 58 -19.17 12.20 3.74
CA SER A 58 -19.73 12.74 4.99
C SER A 58 -20.74 11.80 5.67
N GLN A 59 -21.30 10.86 4.93
CA GLN A 59 -22.25 9.86 5.44
C GLN A 59 -21.55 8.61 5.96
N LEU A 60 -20.24 8.44 5.71
CA LEU A 60 -19.47 7.28 6.13
C LEU A 60 -18.44 7.66 7.20
N ARG A 61 -18.57 7.09 8.38
CA ARG A 61 -17.55 7.12 9.43
C ARG A 61 -16.75 5.83 9.39
N VAL A 62 -15.42 5.96 9.20
CA VAL A 62 -14.50 4.82 9.28
C VAL A 62 -13.65 4.94 10.54
N THR A 63 -13.71 3.93 11.36
CA THR A 63 -12.91 3.80 12.59
C THR A 63 -11.88 2.70 12.40
N ALA A 64 -10.60 3.08 12.42
CA ALA A 64 -9.53 2.11 12.44
C ALA A 64 -9.51 1.39 13.80
N SER A 65 -9.51 0.07 13.78
CA SER A 65 -9.21 -0.76 14.95
C SER A 65 -7.70 -0.90 15.14
N GLU A 66 -7.27 -1.47 16.25
CA GLU A 66 -5.89 -1.93 16.40
C GLU A 66 -5.53 -2.87 15.25
N ILE A 67 -4.27 -2.81 14.81
CA ILE A 67 -3.83 -3.50 13.61
C ILE A 67 -2.68 -4.46 13.91
N GLY A 68 -2.89 -5.74 13.64
CA GLY A 68 -1.94 -6.83 13.81
C GLY A 68 -1.02 -7.02 12.60
N GLY A 69 -0.44 -5.90 12.13
CA GLY A 69 0.42 -5.83 10.95
C GLY A 69 -0.35 -5.45 9.68
N GLY A 70 0.32 -4.74 8.80
CA GLY A 70 -0.23 -4.32 7.51
C GLY A 70 0.87 -4.17 6.46
N PHE A 71 2.00 -3.52 6.82
CA PHE A 71 3.20 -3.37 5.97
C PHE A 71 2.88 -2.83 4.57
N GLY A 72 1.93 -1.89 4.49
CA GLY A 72 1.39 -1.36 3.24
C GLY A 72 0.24 -2.16 2.63
N GLY A 73 -0.02 -3.38 3.07
CA GLY A 73 -1.09 -4.24 2.53
C GLY A 73 -2.50 -3.89 2.99
N LYS A 74 -2.64 -3.00 4.00
CA LYS A 74 -3.94 -2.56 4.53
C LYS A 74 -4.19 -1.06 4.31
N THR A 75 -3.69 -0.51 3.22
CA THR A 75 -3.89 0.89 2.83
C THR A 75 -5.07 1.10 1.88
N THR A 76 -5.56 0.05 1.26
CA THR A 76 -6.69 0.06 0.33
C THR A 76 -7.86 -0.78 0.87
N VAL A 77 -8.92 -0.94 0.07
CA VAL A 77 -10.12 -1.69 0.44
C VAL A 77 -10.16 -3.05 -0.25
N PHE A 78 -10.71 -4.06 0.43
CA PHE A 78 -10.98 -5.40 -0.11
C PHE A 78 -12.40 -5.86 0.22
N ILE A 79 -12.68 -6.09 1.51
CA ILE A 79 -13.97 -6.60 2.01
C ILE A 79 -14.90 -5.50 2.53
N GLU A 80 -14.37 -4.31 2.78
CA GLU A 80 -15.09 -3.20 3.41
C GLU A 80 -16.29 -2.73 2.56
N PRO A 81 -16.17 -2.50 1.25
CA PRO A 81 -17.31 -2.11 0.41
C PRO A 81 -18.37 -3.21 0.35
N VAL A 82 -17.94 -4.49 0.38
CA VAL A 82 -18.84 -5.64 0.38
C VAL A 82 -19.64 -5.68 1.68
N ALA A 83 -19.01 -5.49 2.83
CA ALA A 83 -19.67 -5.45 4.12
C ALA A 83 -20.70 -4.32 4.21
N LEU A 84 -20.38 -3.12 3.69
CA LEU A 84 -21.29 -1.98 3.61
C LEU A 84 -22.49 -2.29 2.71
N ALA A 85 -22.28 -2.85 1.52
CA ALA A 85 -23.35 -3.23 0.62
C ALA A 85 -24.28 -4.31 1.21
N LEU A 86 -23.70 -5.30 1.87
CA LEU A 86 -24.46 -6.35 2.55
C LEU A 86 -25.23 -5.82 3.76
N SER A 87 -24.64 -4.92 4.55
CA SER A 87 -25.33 -4.27 5.67
C SER A 87 -26.53 -3.47 5.21
N ARG A 88 -26.38 -2.67 4.14
CA ARG A 88 -27.48 -1.93 3.51
C ARG A 88 -28.60 -2.87 3.06
N LYS A 89 -28.25 -3.95 2.37
CA LYS A 89 -29.23 -4.94 1.87
C LYS A 89 -29.92 -5.70 2.99
N ALA A 90 -29.20 -6.05 4.06
CA ALA A 90 -29.75 -6.83 5.17
C ALA A 90 -30.49 -5.99 6.21
N GLY A 91 -30.35 -4.64 6.20
CA GLY A 91 -30.90 -3.74 7.20
C GLY A 91 -30.34 -3.96 8.63
N ARG A 92 -29.12 -4.50 8.75
CA ARG A 92 -28.46 -4.80 10.02
C ARG A 92 -26.94 -4.83 9.88
N PRO A 93 -26.19 -4.74 10.99
CA PRO A 93 -24.73 -4.83 10.94
C PRO A 93 -24.24 -6.16 10.33
N VAL A 94 -23.16 -6.07 9.54
CA VAL A 94 -22.51 -7.21 8.90
C VAL A 94 -21.02 -7.19 9.23
N LYS A 95 -20.51 -8.31 9.75
CA LYS A 95 -19.09 -8.55 9.98
C LYS A 95 -18.55 -9.52 8.92
N ILE A 96 -17.40 -9.18 8.33
CA ILE A 96 -16.66 -10.07 7.44
C ILE A 96 -15.25 -10.23 7.98
N VAL A 97 -14.73 -11.46 7.96
CA VAL A 97 -13.36 -11.78 8.34
C VAL A 97 -12.82 -12.74 7.28
N MET A 98 -11.69 -12.40 6.67
CA MET A 98 -11.00 -13.29 5.75
C MET A 98 -10.32 -14.43 6.50
N THR A 99 -10.35 -15.63 5.94
CA THR A 99 -9.45 -16.70 6.32
C THR A 99 -8.03 -16.39 5.86
N ARG A 100 -7.03 -17.12 6.37
CA ARG A 100 -5.63 -16.96 5.92
C ARG A 100 -5.48 -17.24 4.41
N ASP A 101 -6.16 -18.24 3.90
CA ASP A 101 -6.15 -18.61 2.50
C ASP A 101 -6.75 -17.51 1.61
N GLU A 102 -7.87 -16.90 2.04
CA GLU A 102 -8.48 -15.77 1.34
C GLU A 102 -7.58 -14.52 1.34
N VAL A 103 -6.88 -14.24 2.42
CA VAL A 103 -5.90 -13.14 2.46
C VAL A 103 -4.85 -13.33 1.38
N PHE A 104 -4.26 -14.50 1.24
CA PHE A 104 -3.24 -14.75 0.22
C PHE A 104 -3.77 -14.76 -1.22
N LYS A 105 -5.03 -15.13 -1.42
CA LYS A 105 -5.66 -15.20 -2.76
C LYS A 105 -6.29 -13.89 -3.21
N ALA A 106 -6.85 -13.12 -2.29
CA ALA A 106 -7.68 -11.96 -2.61
C ALA A 106 -7.03 -10.61 -2.29
N THR A 107 -5.85 -10.59 -1.66
CA THR A 107 -5.09 -9.34 -1.43
C THR A 107 -3.79 -9.36 -2.23
N GLY A 108 -3.28 -8.16 -2.57
CA GLY A 108 -2.11 -8.06 -3.42
C GLY A 108 -0.79 -8.22 -2.66
N PRO A 109 0.25 -8.78 -3.31
CA PRO A 109 1.61 -8.78 -2.81
C PRO A 109 2.24 -7.39 -2.95
N THR A 110 3.41 -7.18 -2.32
CA THR A 110 4.33 -6.14 -2.73
C THR A 110 4.82 -6.41 -4.15
N VAL A 111 5.08 -5.36 -4.91
CA VAL A 111 5.57 -5.50 -6.29
C VAL A 111 7.00 -6.03 -6.33
N SER A 112 7.36 -6.77 -7.36
CA SER A 112 8.76 -7.09 -7.64
C SER A 112 9.51 -5.85 -8.13
N THR A 113 10.81 -5.81 -7.88
CA THR A 113 11.64 -4.69 -8.31
C THR A 113 12.91 -5.15 -9.02
N SER A 114 13.41 -4.31 -9.94
CA SER A 114 14.76 -4.38 -10.48
C SER A 114 15.40 -3.01 -10.33
N ILE A 115 16.57 -2.98 -9.71
CA ILE A 115 17.23 -1.74 -9.30
C ILE A 115 18.67 -1.76 -9.79
N ASP A 116 19.03 -0.81 -10.65
CA ASP A 116 20.42 -0.57 -11.04
C ASP A 116 20.94 0.63 -10.24
N VAL A 117 22.08 0.49 -9.60
CA VAL A 117 22.72 1.54 -8.80
C VAL A 117 24.14 1.77 -9.29
N LYS A 118 24.51 3.06 -9.39
CA LYS A 118 25.88 3.51 -9.69
C LYS A 118 26.28 4.56 -8.66
N ILE A 119 27.42 4.34 -8.01
CA ILE A 119 27.93 5.21 -6.96
C ILE A 119 29.38 5.58 -7.27
N GLY A 120 29.68 6.86 -7.24
CA GLY A 120 31.02 7.40 -7.32
C GLY A 120 31.53 7.81 -5.94
N MET A 121 32.79 7.47 -5.62
CA MET A 121 33.41 7.85 -4.34
C MET A 121 34.90 8.20 -4.50
N THR A 122 35.39 9.00 -3.58
CA THR A 122 36.83 9.28 -3.45
C THR A 122 37.55 8.07 -2.86
N LYS A 123 38.92 8.04 -2.99
CA LYS A 123 39.76 7.04 -2.31
C LYS A 123 39.65 7.08 -0.78
N ALA A 124 39.22 8.22 -0.22
CA ALA A 124 38.98 8.39 1.21
C ALA A 124 37.59 7.87 1.66
N GLY A 125 36.82 7.26 0.76
CA GLY A 125 35.51 6.69 1.09
C GLY A 125 34.33 7.67 1.08
N ARG A 126 34.52 8.93 0.70
CA ARG A 126 33.43 9.90 0.59
C ARG A 126 32.66 9.65 -0.71
N ILE A 127 31.34 9.43 -0.62
CA ILE A 127 30.45 9.34 -1.78
C ILE A 127 30.28 10.75 -2.37
N THR A 128 30.49 10.88 -3.67
CA THR A 128 30.42 12.16 -4.39
C THR A 128 29.20 12.26 -5.32
N ALA A 129 28.75 11.13 -5.84
CA ALA A 129 27.59 11.08 -6.73
C ALA A 129 26.91 9.72 -6.63
N ALA A 130 25.59 9.69 -6.85
CA ALA A 130 24.82 8.46 -6.91
C ALA A 130 23.73 8.54 -7.99
N GLU A 131 23.56 7.43 -8.71
CA GLU A 131 22.49 7.26 -9.69
C GLU A 131 21.77 5.94 -9.41
N ALA A 132 20.41 5.95 -9.48
CA ALA A 132 19.61 4.74 -9.41
C ALA A 132 18.54 4.74 -10.50
N THR A 133 18.36 3.57 -11.13
CA THR A 133 17.20 3.28 -11.98
C THR A 133 16.38 2.18 -11.31
N LEU A 134 15.16 2.53 -10.93
CA LEU A 134 14.22 1.67 -10.23
C LEU A 134 13.14 1.21 -11.21
N ARG A 135 12.90 -0.09 -11.31
CA ARG A 135 11.81 -0.66 -12.12
C ARG A 135 10.91 -1.45 -11.19
N TYR A 136 9.62 -1.19 -11.27
CA TYR A 136 8.60 -1.84 -10.46
C TYR A 136 7.64 -2.61 -11.38
N SER A 137 7.27 -3.83 -11.02
CA SER A 137 6.22 -4.55 -11.75
C SER A 137 4.87 -3.88 -11.47
N GLY A 138 4.14 -3.52 -12.54
CA GLY A 138 2.84 -2.85 -12.41
C GLY A 138 1.68 -3.81 -12.12
N GLY A 139 1.73 -5.01 -12.67
CA GLY A 139 0.61 -5.94 -12.61
C GLY A 139 -0.67 -5.38 -13.23
N ALA A 140 -1.82 -5.78 -12.71
CA ALA A 140 -3.13 -5.36 -13.19
C ALA A 140 -3.54 -3.94 -12.70
N PHE A 141 -2.86 -3.40 -11.70
CA PHE A 141 -3.19 -2.10 -11.11
C PHE A 141 -1.95 -1.22 -11.02
N PRO A 142 -2.10 0.10 -11.26
CA PRO A 142 -1.00 1.05 -11.10
C PRO A 142 -0.41 0.99 -9.69
N CYS A 143 0.92 0.95 -9.60
CA CYS A 143 1.63 0.91 -8.33
C CYS A 143 1.92 2.34 -7.83
N GLY A 144 1.38 2.73 -6.69
CA GLY A 144 1.62 4.03 -6.06
C GLY A 144 2.98 4.16 -5.33
N THR A 145 3.82 3.11 -5.31
CA THR A 145 5.08 3.12 -4.55
C THR A 145 6.28 3.69 -5.32
N ILE A 146 6.13 3.99 -6.61
CA ILE A 146 7.21 4.51 -7.47
C ILE A 146 7.78 5.81 -6.92
N ASP A 147 6.91 6.77 -6.58
CA ASP A 147 7.32 8.08 -6.07
C ASP A 147 8.03 7.95 -4.72
N MET A 148 7.52 7.11 -3.83
CA MET A 148 8.17 6.83 -2.54
C MET A 148 9.56 6.21 -2.73
N GLY A 149 9.71 5.28 -3.66
CA GLY A 149 10.99 4.66 -3.97
C GLY A 149 12.02 5.66 -4.52
N THR A 150 11.62 6.56 -5.40
CA THR A 150 12.53 7.60 -5.93
C THR A 150 12.94 8.61 -4.87
N GLN A 151 12.02 9.02 -4.02
CA GLN A 151 12.28 9.97 -2.94
C GLN A 151 13.17 9.40 -1.84
N SER A 152 13.03 8.10 -1.54
CA SER A 152 13.75 7.45 -0.44
C SER A 152 15.10 6.82 -0.84
N ALA A 153 15.35 6.59 -2.13
CA ALA A 153 16.50 5.83 -2.62
C ALA A 153 17.85 6.26 -2.02
N PHE A 154 18.08 7.57 -1.89
CA PHE A 154 19.31 8.13 -1.34
C PHE A 154 19.06 9.11 -0.18
N ALA A 155 17.86 9.15 0.39
CA ALA A 155 17.47 10.14 1.38
C ALA A 155 18.31 10.11 2.68
N ALA A 156 18.95 8.98 2.97
CA ALA A 156 19.81 8.83 4.14
C ALA A 156 21.25 9.36 3.95
N TYR A 157 21.60 9.83 2.76
CA TYR A 157 22.97 10.22 2.41
C TYR A 157 23.05 11.71 2.06
N ASP A 158 24.11 12.37 2.53
CA ASP A 158 24.49 13.72 2.09
C ASP A 158 25.31 13.63 0.80
N LEU A 159 24.68 13.89 -0.34
CA LEU A 159 25.24 13.71 -1.67
C LEU A 159 25.20 15.01 -2.48
N ALA A 160 26.34 15.40 -3.04
CA ALA A 160 26.46 16.59 -3.88
C ALA A 160 25.73 16.43 -5.24
N ALA A 161 25.64 15.21 -5.76
CA ALA A 161 24.98 14.92 -7.04
C ALA A 161 24.19 13.61 -6.95
N VAL A 162 22.89 13.68 -7.24
CA VAL A 162 21.97 12.52 -7.22
C VAL A 162 21.09 12.53 -8.46
N ARG A 163 20.90 11.34 -9.03
CA ARG A 163 19.89 11.11 -10.05
C ARG A 163 19.10 9.84 -9.72
N THR A 164 17.80 9.98 -9.61
CA THR A 164 16.89 8.83 -9.53
C THR A 164 15.93 8.82 -10.71
N ARG A 165 15.69 7.63 -11.25
CA ARG A 165 14.68 7.38 -12.28
C ARG A 165 13.87 6.18 -11.85
N ALA A 166 12.54 6.25 -12.00
CA ALA A 166 11.71 5.09 -11.80
C ALA A 166 10.71 4.92 -12.94
N ARG A 167 10.36 3.67 -13.20
CA ARG A 167 9.34 3.31 -14.18
C ARG A 167 8.63 2.03 -13.76
N MET A 168 7.41 1.91 -14.21
CA MET A 168 6.66 0.67 -14.16
C MET A 168 7.03 -0.21 -15.36
N ALA A 169 7.20 -1.49 -15.17
CA ALA A 169 7.53 -2.49 -16.17
C ALA A 169 6.47 -3.60 -16.20
#